data_aeaa3bb0b7d65fdceabad9cf70ff760d
#
_entry.id   aeaa3bb0b7d65fdceabad9cf70ff760d
#
_cell.length_a   1.000
_cell.length_b   1.000
_cell.length_c   1.000
_cell.angle_alpha   90.00
_cell.angle_beta   90.00
_cell.angle_gamma   90.00
#
_symmetry.space_group_name_H-M   'P 1'
#
loop_
_entity.id
_entity.type
_entity.pdbx_description
1 polymer ?
#
loop_
_entity_poly.entity_id
_entity_poly.type
_entity_poly.pdbx_seq_one_letter_code
_entity_poly.pdbx_strand_id
1 'polypeptide(L)'
;DTESANLMIEINKGYQHPLAIFRAEFKNIDNPEDPEVLYFEPRIHKIRTLELQSGQTVVLAPGAILTPIQPDETDEILVENDWAGKTNYQDLISANKKKNIRICGAGIIDLTALDWHARRSMVFCDCENIEIEDVIFIGAAHWTLPFFGCRNVHVNRARLLAYRENSDGIDLVDTQNALIENCFLRTGDDAICLKSMALTKQVETHDITVRKCIVWNDKVRAFGVAGESRHDIYNAIFEDCDVLHSMADWTTEVGALAVYICDAAKVHHIVFRNIRIRQESNYAICCVITRDKWSSDERAGQVEDILFEDIMLPENYSIYLRGFSEEHKIRNLCFQGGDLENCGQHMERMEFVEIKKT
;
A
#
# COMPACT_ATOMS: atom_id res chain seq x y z
N ASP A 1 0.53 -22.14 19.69
CA ASP A 1 -0.89 -22.16 19.32
C ASP A 1 -1.06 -21.25 18.12
N THR A 2 -1.29 -21.82 16.95
CA THR A 2 -1.26 -21.08 15.70
C THR A 2 -2.69 -20.91 15.17
N GLU A 3 -3.49 -20.12 15.88
CA GLU A 3 -4.73 -19.59 15.29
C GLU A 3 -4.46 -18.45 14.30
N SER A 4 -3.21 -17.92 14.29
CA SER A 4 -2.81 -16.88 13.35
C SER A 4 -2.76 -17.42 11.92
N ALA A 5 -3.44 -16.73 11.02
CA ALA A 5 -3.44 -17.05 9.59
C ALA A 5 -2.12 -16.71 8.89
N ASN A 6 -1.28 -15.85 9.48
CA ASN A 6 -0.03 -15.35 8.92
C ASN A 6 1.07 -15.39 9.99
N LEU A 7 2.19 -16.04 9.68
CA LEU A 7 3.36 -16.11 10.56
C LEU A 7 4.61 -15.69 9.80
N MET A 8 5.45 -14.89 10.45
CA MET A 8 6.82 -14.61 10.04
C MET A 8 7.78 -15.17 11.07
N ILE A 9 8.73 -15.99 10.65
CA ILE A 9 9.75 -16.58 11.50
C ILE A 9 11.10 -15.99 11.14
N GLU A 10 11.65 -15.20 12.03
CA GLU A 10 13.02 -14.68 11.91
C GLU A 10 14.02 -15.73 12.35
N ILE A 11 14.91 -16.13 11.44
CA ILE A 11 15.94 -17.13 11.71
C ILE A 11 17.19 -16.42 12.24
N ASN A 12 17.69 -16.85 13.41
CA ASN A 12 18.87 -16.27 14.05
C ASN A 12 18.77 -14.76 14.35
N LYS A 13 17.57 -14.27 14.64
CA LYS A 13 17.27 -12.83 14.83
C LYS A 13 17.59 -11.97 13.58
N GLY A 14 17.65 -12.59 12.42
CA GLY A 14 17.87 -11.91 11.15
C GLY A 14 16.56 -11.65 10.42
N TYR A 15 16.37 -10.42 9.99
CA TYR A 15 15.17 -9.99 9.24
C TYR A 15 15.32 -10.11 7.71
N GLN A 16 16.53 -10.39 7.22
CA GLN A 16 16.78 -10.43 5.78
C GLN A 16 16.14 -11.63 5.08
N HIS A 17 16.10 -12.79 5.73
CA HIS A 17 15.60 -14.04 5.17
C HIS A 17 14.61 -14.74 6.11
N PRO A 18 13.48 -14.11 6.45
CA PRO A 18 12.48 -14.75 7.29
C PRO A 18 11.73 -15.82 6.51
N LEU A 19 11.17 -16.79 7.23
CA LEU A 19 10.24 -17.76 6.68
C LEU A 19 8.80 -17.24 6.87
N ALA A 20 8.08 -17.04 5.78
CA ALA A 20 6.67 -16.73 5.81
C ALA A 20 5.83 -17.99 5.72
N ILE A 21 4.87 -18.16 6.62
CA ILE A 21 3.90 -19.26 6.62
C ILE A 21 2.50 -18.64 6.60
N PHE A 22 1.74 -18.93 5.56
CA PHE A 22 0.39 -18.44 5.40
C PHE A 22 -0.61 -19.59 5.42
N ARG A 23 -1.67 -19.42 6.20
CA ARG A 23 -2.83 -20.29 6.16
C ARG A 23 -3.86 -19.66 5.22
N ALA A 24 -4.19 -20.31 4.14
CA ALA A 24 -5.25 -19.91 3.23
C ALA A 24 -6.48 -20.79 3.39
N GLU A 25 -7.66 -20.18 3.35
CA GLU A 25 -8.94 -20.88 3.27
C GLU A 25 -9.41 -20.79 1.82
N PHE A 26 -9.50 -21.93 1.15
CA PHE A 26 -10.04 -21.96 -0.20
C PHE A 26 -11.50 -22.41 -0.16
N LYS A 27 -12.37 -21.54 -0.62
CA LYS A 27 -13.78 -21.87 -0.85
C LYS A 27 -13.93 -22.35 -2.27
N ASN A 28 -14.48 -23.54 -2.47
CA ASN A 28 -14.82 -24.03 -3.80
C ASN A 28 -15.74 -23.03 -4.50
N ILE A 29 -15.55 -22.91 -5.80
CA ILE A 29 -16.39 -22.08 -6.64
C ILE A 29 -17.54 -22.92 -7.14
N ASP A 30 -18.74 -22.39 -7.04
CA ASP A 30 -19.97 -23.10 -7.35
C ASP A 30 -20.10 -23.46 -8.85
N ASN A 31 -19.45 -22.71 -9.75
CA ASN A 31 -19.50 -22.95 -11.20
C ASN A 31 -18.19 -22.58 -11.90
N PRO A 32 -17.16 -23.44 -11.89
CA PRO A 32 -15.88 -23.16 -12.57
C PRO A 32 -15.96 -23.18 -14.10
N GLU A 33 -17.05 -23.67 -14.66
CA GLU A 33 -17.28 -23.72 -16.14
C GLU A 33 -18.04 -22.50 -16.67
N ASP A 34 -18.38 -21.53 -15.79
CA ASP A 34 -18.99 -20.28 -16.19
C ASP A 34 -18.04 -19.52 -17.13
N PRO A 35 -18.49 -19.03 -18.29
CA PRO A 35 -17.63 -18.31 -19.23
C PRO A 35 -17.07 -17.00 -18.68
N GLU A 36 -17.65 -16.45 -17.61
CA GLU A 36 -17.10 -15.29 -16.89
C GLU A 36 -16.03 -15.68 -15.86
N VAL A 37 -15.80 -16.97 -15.62
CA VAL A 37 -14.79 -17.48 -14.68
C VAL A 37 -13.51 -17.87 -15.42
N LEU A 38 -12.42 -17.18 -15.10
CA LEU A 38 -11.07 -17.57 -15.52
C LEU A 38 -10.44 -18.43 -14.43
N TYR A 39 -10.57 -19.75 -14.57
CA TYR A 39 -10.08 -20.70 -13.58
C TYR A 39 -8.66 -21.18 -13.90
N PHE A 40 -7.74 -20.93 -12.98
CA PHE A 40 -6.35 -21.41 -13.04
C PHE A 40 -6.20 -22.62 -12.12
N GLU A 41 -6.05 -23.79 -12.70
CA GLU A 41 -5.87 -25.07 -12.01
C GLU A 41 -4.48 -25.19 -11.32
N PRO A 42 -4.27 -26.16 -10.41
CA PRO A 42 -3.00 -26.35 -9.68
C PRO A 42 -1.83 -26.72 -10.59
N ARG A 43 -1.19 -25.74 -11.20
CA ARG A 43 0.05 -25.85 -12.00
C ARG A 43 0.66 -24.48 -12.25
N ILE A 44 1.82 -24.44 -12.87
CA ILE A 44 2.46 -23.20 -13.34
C ILE A 44 1.79 -22.77 -14.66
N HIS A 45 1.31 -21.53 -14.68
CA HIS A 45 0.73 -20.86 -15.84
C HIS A 45 1.63 -19.69 -16.24
N LYS A 46 2.23 -19.80 -17.41
CA LYS A 46 3.01 -18.67 -17.97
C LYS A 46 2.08 -17.77 -18.75
N ILE A 47 1.97 -16.52 -18.34
CA ILE A 47 1.10 -15.53 -18.97
C ILE A 47 1.94 -14.35 -19.52
N ARG A 48 1.49 -13.80 -20.64
CA ARG A 48 2.09 -12.61 -21.25
C ARG A 48 1.49 -11.33 -20.65
N THR A 49 0.22 -11.15 -20.82
CA THR A 49 -0.66 -10.14 -20.23
C THR A 49 -2.02 -10.73 -20.00
N LEU A 50 -2.77 -10.22 -19.03
CA LEU A 50 -4.15 -10.59 -18.79
C LEU A 50 -4.99 -9.32 -18.58
N GLU A 51 -5.77 -8.95 -19.60
CA GLU A 51 -6.72 -7.84 -19.51
C GLU A 51 -8.10 -8.35 -19.07
N LEU A 52 -8.53 -7.93 -17.87
CA LEU A 52 -9.80 -8.36 -17.29
C LEU A 52 -10.97 -7.57 -17.86
N GLN A 53 -12.12 -8.24 -17.99
CA GLN A 53 -13.35 -7.65 -18.47
C GLN A 53 -14.37 -7.49 -17.34
N SER A 54 -15.39 -6.65 -17.54
CA SER A 54 -16.46 -6.47 -16.55
C SER A 54 -17.22 -7.80 -16.32
N GLY A 55 -17.54 -8.07 -15.05
CA GLY A 55 -18.21 -9.28 -14.62
C GLY A 55 -17.28 -10.48 -14.39
N GLN A 56 -16.02 -10.41 -14.79
CA GLN A 56 -15.13 -11.55 -14.69
C GLN A 56 -14.70 -11.87 -13.26
N THR A 57 -14.65 -13.17 -12.98
CA THR A 57 -14.02 -13.73 -11.78
C THR A 57 -12.77 -14.51 -12.18
N VAL A 58 -11.62 -14.12 -11.60
CA VAL A 58 -10.36 -14.86 -11.70
C VAL A 58 -10.20 -15.74 -10.48
N VAL A 59 -9.97 -17.01 -10.71
CA VAL A 59 -9.79 -17.98 -9.64
C VAL A 59 -8.44 -18.63 -9.72
N LEU A 60 -7.64 -18.44 -8.68
CA LEU A 60 -6.36 -19.11 -8.52
C LEU A 60 -6.52 -20.28 -7.53
N ALA A 61 -6.68 -21.50 -8.05
CA ALA A 61 -6.80 -22.68 -7.19
C ALA A 61 -5.55 -22.85 -6.30
N PRO A 62 -5.65 -23.49 -5.12
CA PRO A 62 -4.48 -23.83 -4.32
C PRO A 62 -3.47 -24.64 -5.15
N GLY A 63 -2.22 -24.12 -5.24
CA GLY A 63 -1.18 -24.71 -6.10
C GLY A 63 -1.12 -24.14 -7.52
N ALA A 64 -2.04 -23.26 -7.91
CA ALA A 64 -1.88 -22.46 -9.13
C ALA A 64 -0.78 -21.39 -8.93
N ILE A 65 0.09 -21.27 -9.91
CA ILE A 65 1.15 -20.25 -9.95
C ILE A 65 1.08 -19.54 -11.29
N LEU A 66 0.73 -18.25 -11.26
CA LEU A 66 0.82 -17.40 -12.45
C LEU A 66 2.22 -16.76 -12.45
N THR A 67 2.95 -16.95 -13.56
CA THR A 67 4.26 -16.32 -13.72
C THR A 67 4.33 -15.63 -15.09
N PRO A 68 4.97 -14.44 -15.18
CA PRO A 68 5.08 -13.73 -16.45
C PRO A 68 6.02 -14.46 -17.42
N ILE A 69 5.71 -14.38 -18.69
CA ILE A 69 6.71 -14.57 -19.73
C ILE A 69 7.59 -13.31 -19.70
N GLN A 70 8.90 -13.50 -19.58
CA GLN A 70 9.85 -12.37 -19.59
C GLN A 70 9.81 -11.68 -20.95
N PRO A 71 9.43 -10.40 -21.02
CA PRO A 71 9.48 -9.65 -22.27
C PRO A 71 10.91 -9.22 -22.60
N ASP A 72 11.16 -8.89 -23.85
CA ASP A 72 12.41 -8.30 -24.33
C ASP A 72 12.18 -6.92 -24.96
N GLU A 73 13.26 -6.21 -25.33
CA GLU A 73 13.21 -4.84 -25.85
C GLU A 73 12.46 -4.71 -27.20
N THR A 74 12.19 -5.81 -27.88
CA THR A 74 11.46 -5.84 -29.15
C THR A 74 10.01 -6.27 -28.97
N ASP A 75 9.60 -6.50 -27.73
CA ASP A 75 8.28 -7.00 -27.40
C ASP A 75 7.20 -5.94 -27.67
N GLU A 76 6.08 -6.35 -28.28
CA GLU A 76 4.93 -5.46 -28.54
C GLU A 76 4.28 -4.88 -27.27
N ILE A 77 4.54 -5.48 -26.10
CA ILE A 77 4.06 -4.97 -24.80
C ILE A 77 4.98 -3.90 -24.20
N LEU A 78 6.07 -3.53 -24.88
CA LEU A 78 6.93 -2.40 -24.49
C LEU A 78 6.11 -1.11 -24.45
N VAL A 79 6.22 -0.37 -23.35
CA VAL A 79 5.56 0.93 -23.17
C VAL A 79 6.59 2.04 -23.36
N GLU A 80 7.58 2.10 -22.47
CA GLU A 80 8.61 3.14 -22.47
C GLU A 80 9.75 2.78 -21.50
N ASN A 81 10.79 3.61 -21.50
CA ASN A 81 11.74 3.62 -20.40
C ASN A 81 11.22 4.51 -19.28
N ASP A 82 11.30 4.04 -18.05
CA ASP A 82 10.92 4.80 -16.89
C ASP A 82 11.94 5.89 -16.49
N TRP A 83 11.64 6.65 -15.44
CA TRP A 83 12.49 7.70 -14.89
C TRP A 83 13.89 7.19 -14.43
N ALA A 84 14.01 5.92 -14.10
CA ALA A 84 15.28 5.27 -13.72
C ALA A 84 16.06 4.74 -14.94
N GLY A 85 15.57 5.00 -16.16
CA GLY A 85 16.16 4.50 -17.40
C GLY A 85 15.99 2.99 -17.57
N LYS A 86 14.98 2.39 -16.93
CA LYS A 86 14.65 0.97 -17.05
C LYS A 86 13.54 0.76 -18.06
N THR A 87 13.65 -0.31 -18.82
CA THR A 87 12.64 -0.75 -19.77
C THR A 87 11.36 -1.13 -19.01
N ASN A 88 10.25 -0.53 -19.41
CA ASN A 88 8.93 -0.74 -18.79
C ASN A 88 7.96 -1.35 -19.81
N TYR A 89 7.19 -2.31 -19.36
CA TYR A 89 6.23 -3.04 -20.19
C TYR A 89 4.81 -2.88 -19.62
N GLN A 90 3.82 -3.25 -20.42
CA GLN A 90 2.43 -3.28 -19.99
C GLN A 90 2.26 -4.09 -18.71
N ASP A 91 1.34 -3.67 -17.85
CA ASP A 91 1.01 -4.35 -16.61
C ASP A 91 0.68 -5.84 -16.85
N LEU A 92 1.08 -6.72 -15.92
CA LEU A 92 0.89 -8.15 -16.11
C LEU A 92 -0.59 -8.53 -16.11
N ILE A 93 -1.34 -8.01 -15.13
CA ILE A 93 -2.79 -8.14 -15.04
C ILE A 93 -3.37 -6.73 -14.96
N SER A 94 -4.34 -6.42 -15.77
CA SER A 94 -4.92 -5.07 -15.79
C SER A 94 -6.42 -5.08 -16.05
N ALA A 95 -7.07 -4.02 -15.54
CA ALA A 95 -8.44 -3.69 -15.90
C ALA A 95 -8.55 -2.16 -16.07
N ASN A 96 -9.17 -1.72 -17.14
CA ASN A 96 -9.39 -0.31 -17.40
C ASN A 96 -10.86 -0.04 -17.72
N LYS A 97 -11.52 0.81 -16.93
CA LYS A 97 -12.94 1.19 -17.05
C LYS A 97 -13.88 -0.02 -17.00
N LYS A 98 -13.58 -0.97 -16.12
CA LYS A 98 -14.35 -2.21 -15.93
C LYS A 98 -15.09 -2.18 -14.61
N LYS A 99 -16.08 -3.07 -14.47
CA LYS A 99 -16.91 -3.17 -13.25
C LYS A 99 -17.13 -4.62 -12.85
N ASN A 100 -17.34 -4.82 -11.54
CA ASN A 100 -17.71 -6.12 -10.98
C ASN A 100 -16.64 -7.18 -11.29
N ILE A 101 -15.40 -6.91 -10.88
CA ILE A 101 -14.27 -7.82 -11.06
C ILE A 101 -13.98 -8.48 -9.71
N ARG A 102 -13.83 -9.78 -9.73
CA ARG A 102 -13.41 -10.56 -8.56
C ARG A 102 -12.17 -11.37 -8.88
N ILE A 103 -11.16 -11.28 -8.01
CA ILE A 103 -9.97 -12.14 -8.06
C ILE A 103 -9.88 -12.88 -6.72
N CYS A 104 -9.84 -14.19 -6.73
CA CYS A 104 -9.84 -14.94 -5.48
C CYS A 104 -9.09 -16.27 -5.60
N GLY A 105 -8.87 -16.88 -4.44
CA GLY A 105 -8.27 -18.19 -4.33
C GLY A 105 -6.88 -18.15 -3.70
N ALA A 106 -6.36 -19.31 -3.34
CA ALA A 106 -5.11 -19.45 -2.58
C ALA A 106 -3.89 -19.73 -3.49
N GLY A 107 -3.95 -19.27 -4.74
CA GLY A 107 -2.83 -19.38 -5.66
C GLY A 107 -1.85 -18.22 -5.55
N ILE A 108 -0.78 -18.31 -6.32
CA ILE A 108 0.36 -17.38 -6.27
C ILE A 108 0.50 -16.65 -7.61
N ILE A 109 0.73 -15.36 -7.55
CA ILE A 109 1.23 -14.55 -8.67
C ILE A 109 2.73 -14.30 -8.39
N ASP A 110 3.58 -15.00 -9.14
CA ASP A 110 5.03 -15.00 -8.97
C ASP A 110 5.71 -14.13 -10.02
N LEU A 111 6.28 -13.00 -9.56
CA LEU A 111 6.94 -11.99 -10.39
C LEU A 111 8.47 -11.99 -10.20
N THR A 112 9.00 -12.98 -9.48
CA THR A 112 10.44 -13.03 -9.14
C THR A 112 11.36 -13.07 -10.36
N ALA A 113 10.86 -13.59 -11.49
CA ALA A 113 11.62 -13.68 -12.74
C ALA A 113 11.73 -12.35 -13.51
N LEU A 114 10.94 -11.34 -13.16
CA LEU A 114 10.99 -10.03 -13.82
C LEU A 114 12.21 -9.22 -13.37
N ASP A 115 12.76 -8.45 -14.28
CA ASP A 115 13.73 -7.42 -13.96
C ASP A 115 13.09 -6.31 -13.12
N TRP A 116 13.91 -5.61 -12.32
CA TRP A 116 13.45 -4.49 -11.52
C TRP A 116 12.84 -3.39 -12.41
N HIS A 117 11.69 -2.87 -12.04
CA HIS A 117 10.87 -1.90 -12.77
C HIS A 117 10.22 -2.41 -14.06
N ALA A 118 10.42 -3.65 -14.45
CA ALA A 118 9.92 -4.13 -15.74
C ALA A 118 8.40 -4.01 -15.88
N ARG A 119 7.63 -4.38 -14.86
CA ARG A 119 6.15 -4.39 -14.92
C ARG A 119 5.53 -4.25 -13.54
N ARG A 120 4.39 -3.57 -13.46
CA ARG A 120 3.49 -3.67 -12.30
C ARG A 120 2.74 -5.01 -12.34
N SER A 121 2.34 -5.46 -11.15
CA SER A 121 1.75 -6.79 -11.03
C SER A 121 0.30 -6.84 -11.47
N MET A 122 -0.57 -6.08 -10.79
CA MET A 122 -2.01 -6.06 -11.05
C MET A 122 -2.55 -4.64 -10.87
N VAL A 123 -3.08 -4.06 -11.93
CA VAL A 123 -3.44 -2.64 -12.00
C VAL A 123 -4.90 -2.47 -12.39
N PHE A 124 -5.60 -1.64 -11.62
CA PHE A 124 -6.97 -1.22 -11.91
C PHE A 124 -7.02 0.28 -12.16
N CYS A 125 -7.63 0.68 -13.28
CA CYS A 125 -7.76 2.08 -13.66
C CYS A 125 -9.22 2.41 -14.00
N ASP A 126 -9.79 3.45 -13.37
CA ASP A 126 -11.22 3.86 -13.54
C ASP A 126 -12.22 2.70 -13.36
N CYS A 127 -11.94 1.75 -12.48
CA CYS A 127 -12.76 0.56 -12.25
C CYS A 127 -13.70 0.70 -11.04
N GLU A 128 -14.78 -0.08 -11.02
CA GLU A 128 -15.79 -0.03 -9.97
C GLU A 128 -16.19 -1.44 -9.51
N ASN A 129 -16.38 -1.63 -8.19
CA ASN A 129 -16.72 -2.90 -7.55
C ASN A 129 -15.64 -3.96 -7.83
N ILE A 130 -14.50 -3.80 -7.17
CA ILE A 130 -13.36 -4.71 -7.28
C ILE A 130 -13.24 -5.48 -5.96
N GLU A 131 -13.15 -6.80 -6.05
CA GLU A 131 -12.93 -7.68 -4.89
C GLU A 131 -11.68 -8.54 -5.13
N ILE A 132 -10.73 -8.52 -4.19
CA ILE A 132 -9.53 -9.36 -4.20
C ILE A 132 -9.45 -10.11 -2.89
N GLU A 133 -9.42 -11.44 -2.94
CA GLU A 133 -9.48 -12.29 -1.75
C GLU A 133 -8.46 -13.44 -1.81
N ASP A 134 -7.69 -13.59 -0.73
CA ASP A 134 -6.75 -14.70 -0.45
C ASP A 134 -5.54 -14.84 -1.40
N VAL A 135 -5.36 -14.00 -2.39
CA VAL A 135 -4.29 -14.10 -3.39
C VAL A 135 -2.92 -13.78 -2.76
N ILE A 136 -1.90 -14.52 -3.21
CA ILE A 136 -0.51 -14.32 -2.78
C ILE A 136 0.30 -13.72 -3.94
N PHE A 137 0.97 -12.60 -3.69
CA PHE A 137 1.90 -11.97 -4.62
C PHE A 137 3.33 -12.13 -4.10
N ILE A 138 4.27 -12.54 -4.95
CA ILE A 138 5.67 -12.65 -4.58
C ILE A 138 6.57 -11.97 -5.61
N GLY A 139 7.62 -11.29 -5.12
CA GLY A 139 8.69 -10.76 -5.94
C GLY A 139 8.29 -9.63 -6.90
N ALA A 140 7.37 -8.76 -6.51
CA ALA A 140 6.97 -7.63 -7.35
C ALA A 140 8.19 -6.84 -7.85
N ALA A 141 8.18 -6.48 -9.12
CA ALA A 141 9.26 -5.75 -9.78
C ALA A 141 9.05 -4.23 -9.74
N HIS A 142 7.82 -3.81 -9.48
CA HIS A 142 7.33 -2.44 -9.39
C HIS A 142 6.12 -2.45 -8.44
N TRP A 143 5.30 -1.41 -8.37
CA TRP A 143 4.07 -1.37 -7.57
C TRP A 143 3.25 -2.65 -7.73
N THR A 144 2.87 -3.24 -6.60
CA THR A 144 2.22 -4.56 -6.62
C THR A 144 0.75 -4.50 -6.98
N LEU A 145 -0.01 -3.66 -6.27
CA LEU A 145 -1.46 -3.60 -6.41
C LEU A 145 -1.98 -2.15 -6.34
N PRO A 146 -1.71 -1.32 -7.36
CA PRO A 146 -2.25 0.02 -7.43
C PRO A 146 -3.66 0.07 -8.00
N PHE A 147 -4.49 0.95 -7.42
CA PHE A 147 -5.83 1.32 -7.86
C PHE A 147 -5.84 2.79 -8.24
N PHE A 148 -6.08 3.11 -9.50
CA PHE A 148 -6.12 4.48 -10.03
C PHE A 148 -7.56 4.88 -10.35
N GLY A 149 -8.13 5.86 -9.67
CA GLY A 149 -9.46 6.37 -9.91
C GLY A 149 -10.58 5.33 -9.70
N CYS A 150 -10.33 4.35 -8.85
CA CYS A 150 -11.25 3.25 -8.61
C CYS A 150 -12.31 3.60 -7.56
N ARG A 151 -13.40 2.85 -7.55
CA ARG A 151 -14.47 2.98 -6.56
C ARG A 151 -14.97 1.63 -6.09
N ASN A 152 -15.32 1.54 -4.80
CA ASN A 152 -15.80 0.32 -4.15
C ASN A 152 -14.77 -0.81 -4.28
N VAL A 153 -13.63 -0.63 -3.65
CA VAL A 153 -12.52 -1.60 -3.65
C VAL A 153 -12.54 -2.38 -2.35
N HIS A 154 -12.51 -3.70 -2.42
CA HIS A 154 -12.36 -4.56 -1.27
C HIS A 154 -11.18 -5.52 -1.48
N VAL A 155 -10.16 -5.40 -0.63
CA VAL A 155 -9.03 -6.32 -0.60
C VAL A 155 -9.02 -7.02 0.76
N ASN A 156 -9.20 -8.32 0.76
CA ASN A 156 -9.28 -9.12 1.97
C ASN A 156 -8.31 -10.30 1.93
N ARG A 157 -7.51 -10.45 2.96
CA ARG A 157 -6.54 -11.54 3.12
C ARG A 157 -5.54 -11.69 1.95
N ALA A 158 -5.23 -10.61 1.24
CA ALA A 158 -4.12 -10.61 0.29
C ALA A 158 -2.78 -10.70 1.04
N ARG A 159 -1.82 -11.39 0.43
CA ARG A 159 -0.48 -11.56 0.99
C ARG A 159 0.55 -11.13 -0.02
N LEU A 160 1.29 -10.09 0.29
CA LEU A 160 2.28 -9.49 -0.59
C LEU A 160 3.67 -9.69 0.01
N LEU A 161 4.54 -10.36 -0.72
CA LEU A 161 5.96 -10.53 -0.37
C LEU A 161 6.82 -9.88 -1.44
N ALA A 162 6.92 -8.56 -1.38
CA ALA A 162 7.71 -7.73 -2.26
C ALA A 162 8.78 -7.00 -1.45
N TYR A 163 10.03 -7.13 -1.80
CA TYR A 163 11.16 -6.60 -1.03
C TYR A 163 12.13 -5.77 -1.88
N ARG A 164 11.81 -5.58 -3.16
CA ARG A 164 12.60 -4.74 -4.05
C ARG A 164 12.28 -3.27 -3.81
N GLU A 165 13.23 -2.40 -4.11
CA GLU A 165 12.97 -0.97 -4.15
C GLU A 165 11.83 -0.65 -5.13
N ASN A 166 10.97 0.32 -4.80
CA ASN A 166 9.78 0.69 -5.54
C ASN A 166 8.75 -0.45 -5.70
N SER A 167 8.77 -1.45 -4.81
CA SER A 167 7.75 -2.49 -4.74
C SER A 167 6.72 -2.14 -3.68
N ASP A 168 5.94 -1.08 -3.95
CA ASP A 168 4.80 -0.67 -3.14
C ASP A 168 3.80 -1.82 -3.03
N GLY A 169 3.07 -1.87 -1.94
CA GLY A 169 2.08 -2.90 -1.69
C GLY A 169 0.73 -2.59 -2.33
N ILE A 170 -0.09 -1.81 -1.62
CA ILE A 170 -1.43 -1.39 -2.06
C ILE A 170 -1.47 0.13 -2.10
N ASP A 171 -1.56 0.70 -3.29
CA ASP A 171 -1.69 2.13 -3.49
C ASP A 171 -3.11 2.49 -3.90
N LEU A 172 -3.75 3.32 -3.10
CA LEU A 172 -5.07 3.88 -3.39
C LEU A 172 -4.87 5.30 -3.95
N VAL A 173 -4.84 5.39 -5.28
CA VAL A 173 -4.58 6.64 -6.01
C VAL A 173 -5.87 7.15 -6.60
N ASP A 174 -6.27 8.38 -6.28
CA ASP A 174 -7.53 8.96 -6.80
C ASP A 174 -8.75 8.03 -6.55
N THR A 175 -8.73 7.23 -5.46
CA THR A 175 -9.64 6.11 -5.21
C THR A 175 -10.61 6.39 -4.08
N GLN A 176 -11.85 5.93 -4.21
CA GLN A 176 -12.94 6.20 -3.27
C GLN A 176 -13.60 4.92 -2.78
N ASN A 177 -14.03 4.95 -1.51
CA ASN A 177 -14.74 3.86 -0.86
C ASN A 177 -13.97 2.53 -0.97
N ALA A 178 -12.89 2.41 -0.20
CA ALA A 178 -12.08 1.20 -0.18
C ALA A 178 -12.00 0.59 1.23
N LEU A 179 -12.08 -0.73 1.29
CA LEU A 179 -11.83 -1.53 2.47
C LEU A 179 -10.66 -2.48 2.22
N ILE A 180 -9.57 -2.30 2.97
CA ILE A 180 -8.40 -3.18 2.95
C ILE A 180 -8.31 -3.86 4.30
N GLU A 181 -8.44 -5.18 4.35
CA GLU A 181 -8.49 -5.86 5.64
C GLU A 181 -7.81 -7.22 5.67
N ASN A 182 -7.33 -7.61 6.85
CA ASN A 182 -6.71 -8.91 7.13
C ASN A 182 -5.50 -9.24 6.23
N CYS A 183 -4.89 -8.24 5.61
CA CYS A 183 -3.79 -8.42 4.68
C CYS A 183 -2.44 -8.56 5.40
N PHE A 184 -1.52 -9.27 4.77
CA PHE A 184 -0.13 -9.32 5.18
C PHE A 184 0.75 -8.74 4.07
N LEU A 185 1.58 -7.76 4.39
CA LEU A 185 2.44 -7.09 3.42
C LEU A 185 3.88 -7.06 3.91
N ARG A 186 4.80 -7.54 3.07
CA ARG A 186 6.21 -7.17 3.14
C ARG A 186 6.55 -6.39 1.88
N THR A 187 7.05 -5.16 2.02
CA THR A 187 7.28 -4.24 0.89
C THR A 187 8.64 -3.58 0.98
N GLY A 188 9.23 -3.31 -0.19
CA GLY A 188 10.47 -2.54 -0.32
C GLY A 188 10.22 -1.05 -0.61
N ASP A 189 8.98 -0.59 -0.54
CA ASP A 189 8.53 0.80 -0.61
C ASP A 189 7.23 0.93 0.19
N ASP A 190 6.34 1.90 -0.10
CA ASP A 190 5.09 2.13 0.62
C ASP A 190 4.25 0.84 0.77
N ALA A 191 3.75 0.53 1.97
CA ALA A 191 3.00 -0.70 2.13
C ALA A 191 1.50 -0.54 1.83
N ILE A 192 0.78 0.32 2.55
CA ILE A 192 -0.60 0.69 2.20
C ILE A 192 -0.70 2.21 2.28
N CYS A 193 -0.78 2.85 1.13
CA CYS A 193 -0.73 4.30 1.03
C CYS A 193 -1.83 4.91 0.19
N LEU A 194 -2.21 6.13 0.61
CA LEU A 194 -3.15 7.00 -0.10
C LEU A 194 -2.36 8.03 -0.89
N LYS A 195 -2.69 8.16 -2.15
CA LYS A 195 -2.08 9.13 -3.07
C LYS A 195 -3.16 9.84 -3.87
N SER A 196 -2.83 11.00 -4.43
CA SER A 196 -3.65 11.68 -5.46
C SER A 196 -2.73 12.23 -6.53
N MET A 197 -2.81 11.66 -7.72
CA MET A 197 -1.93 11.99 -8.84
C MET A 197 -2.64 12.69 -10.00
N ALA A 198 -3.97 12.79 -9.93
CA ALA A 198 -4.82 13.34 -10.99
C ALA A 198 -4.62 12.65 -12.35
N LEU A 199 -4.44 11.33 -12.34
CA LEU A 199 -4.23 10.53 -13.54
C LEU A 199 -5.53 10.09 -14.20
N THR A 200 -6.65 10.22 -13.50
CA THR A 200 -7.97 9.76 -13.93
C THR A 200 -8.99 10.91 -13.85
N LYS A 201 -10.26 10.64 -14.15
CA LYS A 201 -11.33 11.64 -13.97
C LYS A 201 -11.67 11.87 -12.51
N GLN A 202 -11.55 10.82 -11.71
CA GLN A 202 -11.63 10.90 -10.27
C GLN A 202 -10.27 11.36 -9.78
N VAL A 203 -10.22 12.35 -8.91
CA VAL A 203 -8.96 12.96 -8.48
C VAL A 203 -8.77 13.01 -6.97
N GLU A 204 -9.83 12.80 -6.19
CA GLU A 204 -9.75 12.78 -4.73
C GLU A 204 -9.68 11.34 -4.21
N THR A 205 -8.96 11.13 -3.10
CA THR A 205 -8.91 9.86 -2.40
C THR A 205 -9.60 9.98 -1.06
N HIS A 206 -10.69 9.23 -0.85
CA HIS A 206 -11.48 9.36 0.37
C HIS A 206 -12.35 8.13 0.69
N ASP A 207 -12.88 8.13 1.93
CA ASP A 207 -13.71 7.05 2.48
C ASP A 207 -12.97 5.70 2.47
N ILE A 208 -11.78 5.70 3.08
CA ILE A 208 -10.88 4.56 3.10
C ILE A 208 -10.83 3.94 4.50
N THR A 209 -10.95 2.62 4.56
CA THR A 209 -10.73 1.85 5.79
C THR A 209 -9.63 0.81 5.57
N VAL A 210 -8.60 0.86 6.37
CA VAL A 210 -7.53 -0.15 6.45
C VAL A 210 -7.54 -0.75 7.83
N ARG A 211 -7.75 -2.07 7.96
CA ARG A 211 -7.84 -2.68 9.28
C ARG A 211 -7.31 -4.10 9.35
N LYS A 212 -6.84 -4.49 10.54
CA LYS A 212 -6.37 -5.85 10.82
C LYS A 212 -5.28 -6.32 9.85
N CYS A 213 -4.49 -5.37 9.36
CA CYS A 213 -3.37 -5.64 8.48
C CYS A 213 -2.07 -5.78 9.26
N ILE A 214 -1.18 -6.63 8.76
CA ILE A 214 0.16 -6.84 9.31
C ILE A 214 1.16 -6.39 8.26
N VAL A 215 2.04 -5.46 8.63
CA VAL A 215 3.03 -4.88 7.73
C VAL A 215 4.44 -5.14 8.21
N TRP A 216 5.30 -5.51 7.27
CA TRP A 216 6.74 -5.51 7.36
C TRP A 216 7.28 -4.62 6.24
N ASN A 217 7.67 -3.40 6.58
CA ASN A 217 8.20 -2.45 5.59
C ASN A 217 9.71 -2.40 5.65
N ASP A 218 10.37 -2.66 4.51
CA ASP A 218 11.83 -2.73 4.44
C ASP A 218 12.47 -1.34 4.15
N LYS A 219 11.69 -0.29 3.77
CA LYS A 219 12.32 0.97 3.37
C LYS A 219 11.60 2.27 3.72
N VAL A 220 10.29 2.39 3.53
CA VAL A 220 9.64 3.70 3.53
C VAL A 220 8.58 3.79 4.63
N ARG A 221 7.30 3.55 4.35
CA ARG A 221 6.22 3.67 5.34
C ARG A 221 5.29 2.47 5.34
N ALA A 222 4.75 2.15 6.52
CA ALA A 222 3.79 1.08 6.65
C ALA A 222 2.38 1.53 6.26
N PHE A 223 1.94 2.67 6.78
CA PHE A 223 0.60 3.19 6.57
C PHE A 223 0.59 4.71 6.42
N GLY A 224 -0.26 5.23 5.56
CA GLY A 224 -0.56 6.65 5.56
C GLY A 224 -0.78 7.29 4.20
N VAL A 225 -0.45 8.57 4.13
CA VAL A 225 -0.49 9.39 2.93
C VAL A 225 0.93 9.55 2.40
N ALA A 226 1.12 9.29 1.12
CA ALA A 226 2.41 9.40 0.44
C ALA A 226 2.58 10.73 -0.29
N GLY A 227 3.77 10.98 -0.85
CA GLY A 227 4.19 12.27 -1.39
C GLY A 227 3.29 12.84 -2.47
N GLU A 228 2.84 12.02 -3.40
CA GLU A 228 1.99 12.41 -4.52
C GLU A 228 0.58 12.78 -4.04
N SER A 229 0.33 14.07 -3.87
CA SER A 229 -0.85 14.60 -3.16
C SER A 229 -1.38 15.88 -3.83
N ARG A 230 -1.88 15.75 -5.07
CA ARG A 230 -2.34 16.89 -5.88
C ARG A 230 -3.73 17.38 -5.52
N HIS A 231 -4.65 16.46 -5.17
CA HIS A 231 -6.02 16.74 -4.76
C HIS A 231 -6.32 16.18 -3.38
N ASP A 232 -7.44 16.55 -2.82
CA ASP A 232 -7.77 16.29 -1.44
C ASP A 232 -7.80 14.79 -1.11
N ILE A 233 -7.27 14.46 0.08
CA ILE A 233 -7.24 13.12 0.64
C ILE A 233 -7.87 13.19 2.03
N TYR A 234 -8.98 12.49 2.25
CA TYR A 234 -9.75 12.66 3.49
C TYR A 234 -10.61 11.44 3.86
N ASN A 235 -11.15 11.47 5.09
CA ASN A 235 -11.98 10.41 5.65
C ASN A 235 -11.31 9.03 5.53
N ALA A 236 -10.12 8.88 6.09
CA ALA A 236 -9.43 7.61 6.10
C ALA A 236 -9.12 7.15 7.53
N ILE A 237 -9.29 5.87 7.76
CA ILE A 237 -8.92 5.24 9.02
C ILE A 237 -8.02 4.03 8.79
N PHE A 238 -6.93 3.98 9.55
CA PHE A 238 -6.03 2.84 9.71
C PHE A 238 -6.21 2.34 11.13
N GLU A 239 -6.74 1.13 11.32
CA GLU A 239 -7.06 0.65 12.67
C GLU A 239 -6.77 -0.84 12.90
N ASP A 240 -6.52 -1.19 14.15
CA ASP A 240 -6.29 -2.58 14.58
C ASP A 240 -5.12 -3.27 13.83
N CYS A 241 -4.09 -2.54 13.47
CA CYS A 241 -2.99 -3.03 12.63
C CYS A 241 -1.70 -3.29 13.41
N ASP A 242 -0.82 -4.12 12.84
CA ASP A 242 0.51 -4.39 13.35
C ASP A 242 1.59 -3.97 12.35
N VAL A 243 2.60 -3.23 12.82
CA VAL A 243 3.85 -2.98 12.11
C VAL A 243 4.94 -3.80 12.77
N LEU A 244 5.35 -4.89 12.13
CA LEU A 244 6.39 -5.80 12.65
C LEU A 244 7.78 -5.19 12.52
N HIS A 245 8.06 -4.60 11.34
CA HIS A 245 9.25 -3.85 11.03
C HIS A 245 8.88 -2.63 10.20
N SER A 246 9.58 -1.52 10.46
CA SER A 246 9.60 -0.36 9.60
C SER A 246 11.02 0.17 9.60
N MET A 247 11.77 -0.10 8.55
CA MET A 247 13.17 0.30 8.48
C MET A 247 13.32 1.79 8.19
N ALA A 248 12.41 2.38 7.43
CA ALA A 248 12.30 3.82 7.18
C ALA A 248 13.67 4.52 6.97
N ASP A 249 14.56 3.88 6.22
CA ASP A 249 15.96 4.30 6.06
C ASP A 249 16.20 5.15 4.81
N TRP A 250 15.15 5.40 4.03
CA TRP A 250 15.29 6.04 2.72
C TRP A 250 15.52 7.56 2.81
N THR A 251 14.82 8.24 3.70
CA THR A 251 15.00 9.67 3.98
C THR A 251 14.86 9.96 5.46
N THR A 252 15.30 11.14 5.89
CA THR A 252 15.14 11.60 7.28
C THR A 252 13.70 11.96 7.65
N GLU A 253 12.77 12.01 6.70
CA GLU A 253 11.39 12.46 6.90
C GLU A 253 10.36 11.35 6.67
N VAL A 254 10.77 10.11 6.87
CA VAL A 254 9.93 8.93 6.70
C VAL A 254 9.68 8.26 8.04
N GLY A 255 8.45 7.82 8.27
CA GLY A 255 8.04 7.11 9.47
C GLY A 255 7.09 5.96 9.17
N ALA A 256 6.91 5.06 10.13
CA ALA A 256 6.01 3.92 10.01
C ALA A 256 4.57 4.35 9.72
N LEU A 257 4.06 5.33 10.48
CA LEU A 257 2.78 5.99 10.24
C LEU A 257 3.06 7.40 9.70
N ALA A 258 2.61 7.70 8.50
CA ALA A 258 2.99 8.93 7.84
C ALA A 258 1.81 9.69 7.21
N VAL A 259 1.85 11.02 7.35
CA VAL A 259 1.14 11.95 6.49
C VAL A 259 2.20 12.84 5.86
N TYR A 260 2.65 12.46 4.67
CA TYR A 260 3.75 13.13 3.97
C TYR A 260 3.23 13.64 2.63
N ILE A 261 3.12 14.94 2.46
CA ILE A 261 2.56 15.56 1.27
C ILE A 261 3.54 16.52 0.59
N CYS A 262 3.58 16.43 -0.76
CA CYS A 262 4.49 17.23 -1.59
C CYS A 262 3.79 18.21 -2.52
N ASP A 263 2.47 18.08 -2.68
CA ASP A 263 1.66 18.86 -3.63
C ASP A 263 0.57 19.68 -2.92
N ALA A 264 -0.36 20.23 -3.68
CA ALA A 264 -1.32 21.22 -3.24
C ALA A 264 -2.55 20.68 -2.47
N ALA A 265 -2.60 19.38 -2.20
CA ALA A 265 -3.73 18.75 -1.52
C ALA A 265 -4.02 19.34 -0.14
N LYS A 266 -5.29 19.34 0.23
CA LYS A 266 -5.71 19.39 1.62
C LYS A 266 -5.94 17.97 2.12
N VAL A 267 -5.11 17.55 3.08
CA VAL A 267 -5.26 16.24 3.73
C VAL A 267 -5.92 16.44 5.09
N HIS A 268 -7.05 15.76 5.32
CA HIS A 268 -7.81 15.96 6.56
C HIS A 268 -8.66 14.75 6.97
N HIS A 269 -9.02 14.70 8.25
CA HIS A 269 -9.81 13.61 8.83
C HIS A 269 -9.15 12.24 8.59
N ILE A 270 -7.87 12.13 8.93
CA ILE A 270 -7.13 10.88 8.91
C ILE A 270 -6.97 10.38 10.33
N VAL A 271 -7.30 9.12 10.56
CA VAL A 271 -7.24 8.48 11.87
C VAL A 271 -6.30 7.28 11.82
N PHE A 272 -5.36 7.23 12.74
CA PHE A 272 -4.56 6.05 13.06
C PHE A 272 -4.97 5.59 14.46
N ARG A 273 -5.53 4.39 14.58
CA ARG A 273 -6.09 3.89 15.85
C ARG A 273 -5.66 2.47 16.15
N ASN A 274 -5.33 2.21 17.41
CA ASN A 274 -4.99 0.88 17.90
C ASN A 274 -3.97 0.16 16.99
N ILE A 275 -2.85 0.85 16.70
CA ILE A 275 -1.77 0.30 15.89
C ILE A 275 -0.57 -0.03 16.78
N ARG A 276 0.01 -1.19 16.58
CA ARG A 276 1.18 -1.67 17.32
C ARG A 276 2.41 -1.63 16.45
N ILE A 277 3.36 -0.76 16.76
CA ILE A 277 4.66 -0.66 16.10
C ILE A 277 5.69 -1.36 16.97
N ARG A 278 6.28 -2.46 16.49
CA ARG A 278 7.25 -3.24 17.26
C ARG A 278 8.67 -2.77 17.09
N GLN A 279 9.03 -2.41 15.88
CA GLN A 279 10.38 -1.94 15.54
C GLN A 279 10.31 -0.90 14.44
N GLU A 280 11.07 0.17 14.62
CA GLU A 280 11.32 1.18 13.59
C GLU A 280 12.79 1.61 13.66
N SER A 281 13.32 2.16 12.57
CA SER A 281 14.72 2.59 12.50
C SER A 281 14.89 4.10 12.38
N ASN A 282 13.81 4.85 12.10
CA ASN A 282 13.84 6.30 11.97
C ASN A 282 12.73 6.93 12.83
N TYR A 283 11.55 7.13 12.27
CA TYR A 283 10.42 7.71 12.99
C TYR A 283 9.25 6.74 13.08
N ALA A 284 8.62 6.64 14.24
CA ALA A 284 7.37 5.90 14.38
C ALA A 284 6.22 6.65 13.71
N ILE A 285 6.20 7.97 13.87
CA ILE A 285 5.18 8.85 13.30
C ILE A 285 5.85 10.02 12.58
N CYS A 286 5.35 10.33 11.40
CA CYS A 286 5.83 11.43 10.57
C CYS A 286 4.65 12.22 10.00
N CYS A 287 4.60 13.54 10.24
CA CYS A 287 3.67 14.44 9.55
C CYS A 287 4.45 15.59 8.91
N VAL A 288 4.46 15.66 7.59
CA VAL A 288 5.29 16.61 6.84
C VAL A 288 4.53 17.21 5.67
N ILE A 289 4.64 18.52 5.55
CA ILE A 289 4.31 19.26 4.32
C ILE A 289 5.64 19.74 3.73
N THR A 290 5.95 19.32 2.53
CA THR A 290 7.23 19.64 1.88
C THR A 290 7.07 19.85 0.38
N ARG A 291 8.19 20.11 -0.27
CA ARG A 291 8.34 20.03 -1.72
C ARG A 291 9.65 19.31 -2.00
N ASP A 292 9.58 18.31 -2.84
CA ASP A 292 10.74 17.51 -3.23
C ASP A 292 10.64 17.04 -4.69
N LYS A 293 11.42 16.05 -5.07
CA LYS A 293 11.44 15.50 -6.44
C LYS A 293 10.12 14.86 -6.89
N TRP A 294 9.22 14.55 -5.95
CA TRP A 294 7.91 13.96 -6.24
C TRP A 294 6.81 15.01 -6.44
N SER A 295 7.11 16.29 -6.15
CA SER A 295 6.14 17.37 -6.33
C SER A 295 5.82 17.61 -7.80
N SER A 296 4.55 17.60 -8.12
CA SER A 296 4.00 17.97 -9.42
C SER A 296 3.40 19.38 -9.46
N ASP A 297 2.99 19.90 -8.30
CA ASP A 297 2.42 21.25 -8.15
C ASP A 297 3.45 22.27 -7.69
N GLU A 298 3.21 23.55 -8.01
CA GLU A 298 4.04 24.64 -7.51
C GLU A 298 3.71 25.06 -6.08
N ARG A 299 2.48 24.79 -5.62
CA ARG A 299 2.00 25.14 -4.27
C ARG A 299 2.17 23.97 -3.31
N ALA A 300 2.47 24.28 -2.07
CA ALA A 300 2.37 23.32 -0.99
C ALA A 300 0.90 23.12 -0.57
N GLY A 301 0.62 21.99 0.04
CA GLY A 301 -0.71 21.63 0.53
C GLY A 301 -0.97 22.05 1.98
N GLN A 302 -1.97 21.45 2.59
CA GLN A 302 -2.38 21.65 3.97
C GLN A 302 -2.70 20.30 4.63
N VAL A 303 -2.43 20.20 5.92
CA VAL A 303 -2.78 19.02 6.74
C VAL A 303 -3.57 19.49 7.94
N GLU A 304 -4.74 18.91 8.19
CA GLU A 304 -5.55 19.23 9.38
C GLU A 304 -6.37 18.04 9.87
N ASP A 305 -6.78 18.07 11.14
CA ASP A 305 -7.64 17.05 11.76
C ASP A 305 -7.07 15.62 11.63
N ILE A 306 -5.82 15.44 12.05
CA ILE A 306 -5.16 14.13 12.10
C ILE A 306 -5.18 13.61 13.53
N LEU A 307 -5.64 12.38 13.70
CA LEU A 307 -5.71 11.72 15.00
C LEU A 307 -4.83 10.48 15.06
N PHE A 308 -3.94 10.44 16.04
CA PHE A 308 -3.24 9.23 16.47
C PHE A 308 -3.80 8.83 17.83
N GLU A 309 -4.43 7.65 17.90
CA GLU A 309 -5.14 7.16 19.07
C GLU A 309 -4.72 5.74 19.42
N ASP A 310 -4.35 5.53 20.68
CA ASP A 310 -3.95 4.21 21.20
C ASP A 310 -2.85 3.52 20.39
N ILE A 311 -1.81 4.27 20.03
CA ILE A 311 -0.65 3.72 19.33
C ILE A 311 0.33 3.15 20.33
N MET A 312 0.68 1.87 20.18
CA MET A 312 1.75 1.21 20.94
C MET A 312 3.06 1.41 20.19
N LEU A 313 4.05 1.97 20.86
CA LEU A 313 5.32 2.40 20.28
C LEU A 313 6.50 1.58 20.83
N PRO A 314 7.60 1.41 20.09
CA PRO A 314 8.82 0.81 20.62
C PRO A 314 9.44 1.69 21.71
N GLU A 315 10.31 1.15 22.55
CA GLU A 315 10.89 1.85 23.71
C GLU A 315 11.62 3.15 23.34
N ASN A 316 12.31 3.17 22.20
CA ASN A 316 13.07 4.32 21.70
C ASN A 316 12.49 4.82 20.38
N TYR A 317 11.36 5.49 20.43
CA TYR A 317 10.71 6.03 19.25
C TYR A 317 10.95 7.55 19.10
N SER A 318 10.84 8.03 17.86
CA SER A 318 10.83 9.46 17.53
C SER A 318 9.61 9.82 16.70
N ILE A 319 9.18 11.08 16.82
CA ILE A 319 8.08 11.67 16.05
C ILE A 319 8.63 12.90 15.31
N TYR A 320 8.41 12.96 14.01
CA TYR A 320 8.85 14.07 13.17
C TYR A 320 7.68 14.86 12.61
N LEU A 321 7.62 16.16 12.94
CA LEU A 321 6.51 17.04 12.58
C LEU A 321 7.03 18.31 11.92
N ARG A 322 6.63 18.58 10.68
CA ARG A 322 7.04 19.80 9.98
C ARG A 322 6.00 20.29 8.98
N GLY A 323 5.37 21.41 9.25
CA GLY A 323 4.64 22.19 8.27
C GLY A 323 5.60 22.93 7.32
N PHE A 324 5.08 23.55 6.28
CA PHE A 324 5.88 24.21 5.26
C PHE A 324 6.07 25.73 5.53
N SER A 325 5.00 26.41 5.93
CA SER A 325 4.99 27.85 6.23
C SER A 325 3.81 28.23 7.12
N GLU A 326 3.69 29.50 7.49
CA GLU A 326 2.53 30.01 8.24
C GLU A 326 1.18 29.79 7.53
N GLU A 327 1.16 29.78 6.21
CA GLU A 327 -0.02 29.52 5.39
C GLU A 327 -0.28 28.03 5.19
N HIS A 328 0.78 27.21 5.20
CA HIS A 328 0.77 25.78 4.93
C HIS A 328 1.19 25.00 6.20
N LYS A 329 0.33 25.05 7.21
CA LYS A 329 0.54 24.43 8.52
C LYS A 329 -0.09 23.05 8.62
N ILE A 330 0.40 22.29 9.59
CA ILE A 330 -0.30 21.14 10.16
C ILE A 330 -1.16 21.67 11.30
N ARG A 331 -2.49 21.49 11.23
CA ARG A 331 -3.46 21.97 12.22
C ARG A 331 -4.24 20.84 12.85
N ASN A 332 -4.67 21.06 14.10
CA ASN A 332 -5.51 20.11 14.83
C ASN A 332 -4.93 18.68 14.86
N LEU A 333 -3.60 18.57 14.99
CA LEU A 333 -2.94 17.29 15.18
C LEU A 333 -3.19 16.82 16.62
N CYS A 334 -3.74 15.62 16.78
CA CYS A 334 -4.12 15.08 18.07
C CYS A 334 -3.39 13.77 18.36
N PHE A 335 -2.83 13.66 19.56
CA PHE A 335 -2.23 12.44 20.10
C PHE A 335 -2.94 12.09 21.39
N GLN A 336 -3.51 10.89 21.49
CA GLN A 336 -4.24 10.46 22.69
C GLN A 336 -4.15 8.96 22.93
N GLY A 337 -4.14 8.60 24.21
CA GLY A 337 -4.11 7.21 24.67
C GLY A 337 -2.81 6.47 24.38
N GLY A 338 -2.67 5.28 24.96
CA GLY A 338 -1.50 4.44 24.79
C GLY A 338 -0.17 5.12 25.16
N ASP A 339 0.88 4.86 24.38
CA ASP A 339 2.21 5.43 24.62
C ASP A 339 2.31 6.91 24.20
N LEU A 340 1.23 7.49 23.66
CA LEU A 340 1.20 8.87 23.16
C LEU A 340 0.95 9.92 24.24
N GLU A 341 0.51 9.56 25.45
CA GLU A 341 0.19 10.52 26.51
C GLU A 341 1.38 11.42 26.91
N ASN A 342 2.61 10.94 26.73
CA ASN A 342 3.85 11.67 27.05
C ASN A 342 4.76 11.84 25.83
N CYS A 343 4.24 11.77 24.63
CA CYS A 343 5.05 11.77 23.41
C CYS A 343 5.80 13.08 23.12
N GLY A 344 5.48 14.16 23.79
CA GLY A 344 6.10 15.47 23.58
C GLY A 344 7.63 15.49 23.69
N GLN A 345 8.21 14.67 24.55
CA GLN A 345 9.67 14.53 24.71
C GLN A 345 10.35 13.78 23.55
N HIS A 346 9.59 13.10 22.72
CA HIS A 346 10.06 12.33 21.55
C HIS A 346 9.85 13.06 20.23
N MET A 347 9.34 14.30 20.27
CA MET A 347 9.12 15.12 19.09
C MET A 347 10.39 15.87 18.71
N GLU A 348 10.96 15.54 17.54
CA GLU A 348 12.25 16.10 17.13
C GLU A 348 12.14 17.45 16.42
N ARG A 349 11.02 17.71 15.73
CA ARG A 349 10.85 18.97 15.01
C ARG A 349 9.38 19.41 15.07
N MET A 350 9.18 20.70 15.33
CA MET A 350 7.83 21.27 15.48
C MET A 350 7.76 22.67 14.86
N GLU A 351 7.95 22.73 13.54
CA GLU A 351 7.83 23.99 12.80
C GLU A 351 6.48 24.05 12.08
N PHE A 352 5.74 25.12 12.27
CA PHE A 352 4.41 25.32 11.67
C PHE A 352 3.43 24.17 11.97
N VAL A 353 3.38 23.74 13.22
CA VAL A 353 2.52 22.65 13.70
C VAL A 353 1.69 23.11 14.89
N GLU A 354 0.39 22.86 14.84
CA GLU A 354 -0.57 23.13 15.90
C GLU A 354 -1.13 21.81 16.43
N ILE A 355 -0.68 21.43 17.64
CA ILE A 355 -1.16 20.25 18.34
C ILE A 355 -2.38 20.64 19.17
N LYS A 356 -3.48 19.90 18.99
CA LYS A 356 -4.68 20.06 19.79
C LYS A 356 -4.43 19.49 21.20
N LYS A 357 -4.59 20.29 22.23
CA LYS A 357 -4.57 19.81 23.61
C LYS A 357 -5.84 18.98 23.85
N THR A 358 -5.67 17.75 24.23
CA THR A 358 -6.74 16.85 24.70
C THR A 358 -7.16 17.23 26.13
#